data_13f86b509b4b3706678bf1092feee56d
#
_entry.id   13f86b509b4b3706678bf1092feee56d
#
_cell.length_a   1.000
_cell.length_b   1.000
_cell.length_c   1.000
_cell.angle_alpha   90.00
_cell.angle_beta   90.00
_cell.angle_gamma   90.00
#
_symmetry.space_group_name_H-M   'P 1'
#
loop_
_entity.id
_entity.type
_entity.pdbx_description
1 polymer ?
#
loop_
_entity_poly.entity_id
_entity_poly.type
_entity_poly.pdbx_seq_one_letter_code
_entity_poly.pdbx_strand_id
1 'polypeptide(L)'
;MLSLLMTTEYAPAEDRHELQQLLLHIAGGDRDALAELYQRTRVAVYGLALSYLKNAHDAQDLMQDVYVQVWDCAEQYRPIGSPMGWLLTVCRNLCLMRLRREERHAALSEEEWNAIPAQECGLDADERALLQGALASLADEERRIVLLHAVTGMKHREIAALLELPLPTVLSKYHRALKKMRSFLEGDDA
;
A
#
# COMPACT_ATOMS: atom_id res chain seq x y z
N MET A 1 -18.74 1.87 -11.55
CA MET A 1 -17.36 1.51 -11.22
C MET A 1 -16.45 2.70 -10.86
N LEU A 2 -16.36 3.76 -11.67
CA LEU A 2 -15.62 5.00 -11.31
C LEU A 2 -16.13 5.66 -10.02
N SER A 3 -17.42 5.53 -9.69
CA SER A 3 -18.00 6.03 -8.44
C SER A 3 -17.41 5.35 -7.20
N LEU A 4 -17.01 4.08 -7.28
CA LEU A 4 -16.41 3.34 -6.17
C LEU A 4 -14.98 3.82 -5.86
N LEU A 5 -14.22 4.23 -6.87
CA LEU A 5 -12.88 4.80 -6.70
C LEU A 5 -12.91 6.27 -6.26
N MET A 6 -14.02 6.97 -6.50
CA MET A 6 -14.21 8.36 -6.10
C MET A 6 -14.89 8.52 -4.73
N THR A 7 -15.54 7.49 -4.23
CA THR A 7 -16.22 7.46 -2.92
C THR A 7 -15.40 6.73 -1.85
N THR A 8 -14.08 6.71 -1.93
CA THR A 8 -13.29 6.39 -0.73
C THR A 8 -13.51 7.53 0.25
N GLU A 9 -14.65 7.48 0.92
CA GLU A 9 -14.81 8.18 2.18
C GLU A 9 -13.59 7.81 3.03
N TYR A 10 -12.84 8.83 3.36
CA TYR A 10 -11.86 8.94 4.41
C TYR A 10 -12.04 7.82 5.44
N ALA A 11 -11.01 6.99 5.63
CA ALA A 11 -11.00 5.99 6.70
C ALA A 11 -11.54 6.67 7.98
N PRO A 12 -12.65 6.19 8.55
CA PRO A 12 -13.32 6.91 9.63
C PRO A 12 -12.33 7.17 10.76
N ALA A 13 -12.54 8.28 11.46
CA ALA A 13 -11.67 8.65 12.60
C ALA A 13 -11.58 7.51 13.65
N GLU A 14 -12.58 6.64 13.67
CA GLU A 14 -12.65 5.41 14.45
C GLU A 14 -11.56 4.42 14.09
N ASP A 15 -11.37 4.10 12.79
CA ASP A 15 -10.29 3.20 12.34
C ASP A 15 -8.90 3.69 12.73
N ARG A 16 -8.70 5.01 12.68
CA ARG A 16 -7.42 5.59 13.08
C ARG A 16 -7.15 5.45 14.57
N HIS A 17 -8.17 5.64 15.39
CA HIS A 17 -8.07 5.48 16.83
C HIS A 17 -7.84 4.01 17.21
N GLU A 18 -8.56 3.11 16.58
CA GLU A 18 -8.41 1.67 16.81
C GLU A 18 -7.01 1.16 16.44
N LEU A 19 -6.49 1.52 15.27
CA LEU A 19 -5.13 1.17 14.88
C LEU A 19 -4.08 1.74 15.85
N GLN A 20 -4.31 2.95 16.38
CA GLN A 20 -3.44 3.54 17.39
C GLN A 20 -3.45 2.74 18.68
N GLN A 21 -4.62 2.31 19.16
CA GLN A 21 -4.75 1.47 20.35
C GLN A 21 -4.06 0.12 20.18
N LEU A 22 -4.24 -0.52 19.02
CA LEU A 22 -3.56 -1.77 18.71
C LEU A 22 -2.04 -1.63 18.79
N LEU A 23 -1.47 -0.59 18.20
CA LEU A 23 -0.01 -0.35 18.27
C LEU A 23 0.49 -0.11 19.70
N LEU A 24 -0.30 0.57 20.54
CA LEU A 24 0.04 0.76 21.97
C LEU A 24 -0.05 -0.55 22.75
N HIS A 25 -1.04 -1.40 22.48
CA HIS A 25 -1.16 -2.73 23.11
C HIS A 25 0.00 -3.65 22.69
N ILE A 26 0.39 -3.61 21.40
CA ILE A 26 1.55 -4.36 20.89
C ILE A 26 2.83 -3.91 21.63
N ALA A 27 3.00 -2.61 21.85
CA ALA A 27 4.11 -2.09 22.64
C ALA A 27 4.11 -2.60 24.10
N GLY A 28 2.94 -2.99 24.62
CA GLY A 28 2.76 -3.67 25.90
C GLY A 28 2.94 -5.19 25.86
N GLY A 29 3.27 -5.78 24.69
CA GLY A 29 3.48 -7.21 24.51
C GLY A 29 2.18 -8.01 24.22
N ASP A 30 1.11 -7.36 23.78
CA ASP A 30 -0.15 -7.99 23.43
C ASP A 30 -0.09 -8.62 22.03
N ARG A 31 -0.10 -9.97 21.97
CA ARG A 31 -0.06 -10.74 20.72
C ARG A 31 -1.39 -10.73 19.98
N ASP A 32 -2.50 -10.65 20.70
CA ASP A 32 -3.82 -10.62 20.08
C ASP A 32 -4.03 -9.29 19.35
N ALA A 33 -3.51 -8.19 19.90
CA ALA A 33 -3.47 -6.90 19.23
C ALA A 33 -2.64 -6.94 17.93
N LEU A 34 -1.52 -7.70 17.90
CA LEU A 34 -0.74 -7.88 16.67
C LEU A 34 -1.53 -8.67 15.62
N ALA A 35 -2.23 -9.73 16.02
CA ALA A 35 -3.05 -10.52 15.11
C ALA A 35 -4.19 -9.67 14.51
N GLU A 36 -4.83 -8.84 15.32
CA GLU A 36 -5.88 -7.93 14.86
C GLU A 36 -5.32 -6.85 13.92
N LEU A 37 -4.16 -6.25 14.25
CA LEU A 37 -3.47 -5.31 13.36
C LEU A 37 -3.17 -5.95 12.00
N TYR A 38 -2.68 -7.20 12.00
CA TYR A 38 -2.43 -7.96 10.78
C TYR A 38 -3.69 -8.10 9.94
N GLN A 39 -4.80 -8.55 10.53
CA GLN A 39 -6.05 -8.77 9.80
C GLN A 39 -6.57 -7.48 9.13
N ARG A 40 -6.45 -6.34 9.81
CA ARG A 40 -6.95 -5.06 9.30
C ARG A 40 -6.05 -4.41 8.26
N THR A 41 -4.75 -4.70 8.29
CA THR A 41 -3.78 -3.91 7.50
C THR A 41 -3.01 -4.72 6.46
N ARG A 42 -3.12 -6.06 6.44
CA ARG A 42 -2.36 -6.95 5.53
C ARG A 42 -2.52 -6.61 4.05
N VAL A 43 -3.73 -6.22 3.61
CA VAL A 43 -3.99 -5.85 2.21
C VAL A 43 -3.19 -4.61 1.82
N ALA A 44 -3.16 -3.59 2.69
CA ALA A 44 -2.41 -2.35 2.47
C ALA A 44 -0.90 -2.58 2.48
N VAL A 45 -0.41 -3.36 3.46
CA VAL A 45 1.02 -3.70 3.58
C VAL A 45 1.49 -4.52 2.39
N TYR A 46 0.74 -5.57 2.02
CA TYR A 46 1.03 -6.39 0.84
C TYR A 46 1.02 -5.56 -0.45
N GLY A 47 -0.02 -4.75 -0.66
CA GLY A 47 -0.13 -3.90 -1.85
C GLY A 47 1.05 -2.92 -1.99
N LEU A 48 1.51 -2.32 -0.88
CA LEU A 48 2.69 -1.47 -0.90
C LEU A 48 3.96 -2.30 -1.20
N ALA A 49 4.16 -3.44 -0.54
CA ALA A 49 5.29 -4.32 -0.77
C ALA A 49 5.36 -4.77 -2.24
N LEU A 50 4.24 -5.23 -2.80
CA LEU A 50 4.13 -5.65 -4.20
C LEU A 50 4.47 -4.51 -5.16
N SER A 51 4.04 -3.27 -4.86
CA SER A 51 4.35 -2.11 -5.69
C SER A 51 5.84 -1.76 -5.75
N TYR A 52 6.62 -2.19 -4.77
CA TYR A 52 8.07 -2.02 -4.74
C TYR A 52 8.82 -3.22 -5.35
N LEU A 53 8.46 -4.43 -4.91
CA LEU A 53 9.20 -5.66 -5.23
C LEU A 53 8.79 -6.28 -6.57
N LYS A 54 7.58 -6.00 -7.05
CA LYS A 54 7.02 -6.51 -8.32
C LYS A 54 6.94 -8.04 -8.41
N ASN A 55 7.15 -8.73 -7.30
CA ASN A 55 7.07 -10.18 -7.16
C ASN A 55 6.14 -10.53 -6.00
N ALA A 56 5.17 -11.40 -6.27
CA ALA A 56 4.13 -11.76 -5.30
C ALA A 56 4.67 -12.54 -4.09
N HIS A 57 5.61 -13.46 -4.34
CA HIS A 57 6.24 -14.27 -3.29
C HIS A 57 7.06 -13.37 -2.36
N ASP A 58 7.92 -12.52 -2.94
CA ASP A 58 8.74 -11.58 -2.19
C ASP A 58 7.91 -10.57 -1.40
N ALA A 59 6.79 -10.11 -1.98
CA ALA A 59 5.87 -9.21 -1.29
C ALA A 59 5.18 -9.90 -0.11
N GLN A 60 4.85 -11.19 -0.22
CA GLN A 60 4.25 -11.97 0.85
C GLN A 60 5.24 -12.22 1.98
N ASP A 61 6.48 -12.58 1.66
CA ASP A 61 7.55 -12.77 2.64
C ASP A 61 7.84 -11.47 3.38
N LEU A 62 8.01 -10.37 2.64
CA LEU A 62 8.26 -9.06 3.23
C LEU A 62 7.10 -8.60 4.11
N MET A 63 5.85 -8.89 3.74
CA MET A 63 4.70 -8.59 4.59
C MET A 63 4.83 -9.27 5.97
N GLN A 64 5.27 -10.52 6.03
CA GLN A 64 5.51 -11.20 7.31
C GLN A 64 6.63 -10.49 8.10
N ASP A 65 7.74 -10.16 7.44
CA ASP A 65 8.86 -9.42 8.04
C ASP A 65 8.40 -8.07 8.62
N VAL A 66 7.45 -7.39 7.97
CA VAL A 66 6.88 -6.12 8.47
C VAL A 66 6.25 -6.31 9.84
N TYR A 67 5.43 -7.35 10.06
CA TYR A 67 4.77 -7.55 11.36
C TYR A 67 5.72 -8.03 12.44
N VAL A 68 6.76 -8.79 12.08
CA VAL A 68 7.87 -9.09 13.01
C VAL A 68 8.58 -7.79 13.40
N GLN A 69 8.92 -6.95 12.43
CA GLN A 69 9.56 -5.66 12.71
C GLN A 69 8.66 -4.72 13.52
N VAL A 70 7.33 -4.72 13.26
CA VAL A 70 6.36 -3.96 14.06
C VAL A 70 6.39 -4.42 15.52
N TRP A 71 6.39 -5.73 15.77
CA TRP A 71 6.51 -6.28 17.11
C TRP A 71 7.78 -5.80 17.82
N ASP A 72 8.91 -5.86 17.13
CA ASP A 72 10.22 -5.50 17.71
C ASP A 72 10.36 -3.99 17.96
N CYS A 73 9.68 -3.14 17.19
CA CYS A 73 9.83 -1.68 17.31
C CYS A 73 8.58 -0.96 17.83
N ALA A 74 7.54 -1.69 18.26
CA ALA A 74 6.29 -1.09 18.75
C ALA A 74 6.51 -0.13 19.94
N GLU A 75 7.47 -0.38 20.83
CA GLU A 75 7.81 0.51 21.93
C GLU A 75 8.30 1.89 21.46
N GLN A 76 8.81 1.99 20.23
CA GLN A 76 9.25 3.25 19.62
C GLN A 76 8.10 4.03 19.00
N TYR A 77 6.93 3.39 18.85
CA TYR A 77 5.75 4.08 18.30
C TYR A 77 5.36 5.26 19.18
N ARG A 78 5.12 6.39 18.54
CA ARG A 78 4.57 7.58 19.20
C ARG A 78 3.26 7.94 18.53
N PRO A 79 2.18 8.19 19.27
CA PRO A 79 0.85 8.49 18.70
C PRO A 79 0.79 9.90 18.09
N ILE A 80 1.78 10.22 17.26
CA ILE A 80 1.91 11.47 16.53
C ILE A 80 1.71 11.18 15.04
N GLY A 81 0.61 11.64 14.45
CA GLY A 81 0.35 11.41 13.04
C GLY A 81 -0.55 10.20 12.76
N SER A 82 -0.38 9.58 11.60
CA SER A 82 -1.20 8.44 11.15
C SER A 82 -0.59 7.12 11.59
N PRO A 83 -1.31 6.25 12.33
CA PRO A 83 -0.87 4.90 12.66
C PRO A 83 -0.57 4.07 11.42
N MET A 84 -1.45 4.14 10.40
CA MET A 84 -1.24 3.51 9.11
C MET A 84 0.02 4.05 8.41
N GLY A 85 0.25 5.37 8.48
CA GLY A 85 1.46 6.00 7.93
C GLY A 85 2.75 5.48 8.59
N TRP A 86 2.73 5.26 9.90
CA TRP A 86 3.85 4.67 10.61
C TRP A 86 4.11 3.22 10.17
N LEU A 87 3.07 2.38 10.13
CA LEU A 87 3.15 1.00 9.68
C LEU A 87 3.70 0.91 8.24
N LEU A 88 3.17 1.72 7.34
CA LEU A 88 3.61 1.73 5.94
C LEU A 88 5.02 2.32 5.76
N THR A 89 5.49 3.15 6.70
CA THR A 89 6.90 3.58 6.75
C THR A 89 7.82 2.41 7.09
N VAL A 90 7.44 1.56 8.03
CA VAL A 90 8.17 0.31 8.33
C VAL A 90 8.23 -0.57 7.08
N CYS A 91 7.10 -0.80 6.44
CA CYS A 91 7.02 -1.58 5.19
C CYS A 91 7.90 -1.00 4.08
N ARG A 92 7.80 0.30 3.80
CA ARG A 92 8.64 0.98 2.79
C ARG A 92 10.13 0.82 3.07
N ASN A 93 10.55 1.00 4.31
CA ASN A 93 11.94 0.88 4.67
C ASN A 93 12.48 -0.52 4.43
N LEU A 94 11.72 -1.56 4.78
CA LEU A 94 12.08 -2.96 4.49
C LEU A 94 12.13 -3.22 2.98
N CYS A 95 11.18 -2.72 2.20
CA CYS A 95 11.22 -2.80 0.74
C CYS A 95 12.51 -2.21 0.17
N LEU A 96 12.87 -0.99 0.58
CA LEU A 96 14.08 -0.31 0.10
C LEU A 96 15.35 -1.04 0.53
N MET A 97 15.38 -1.61 1.74
CA MET A 97 16.51 -2.43 2.19
C MET A 97 16.67 -3.68 1.33
N ARG A 98 15.56 -4.37 1.01
CA ARG A 98 15.56 -5.56 0.16
C ARG A 98 16.04 -5.23 -1.25
N LEU A 99 15.48 -4.21 -1.90
CA LEU A 99 15.90 -3.76 -3.23
C LEU A 99 17.40 -3.40 -3.28
N ARG A 100 17.92 -2.64 -2.31
CA ARG A 100 19.36 -2.33 -2.23
C ARG A 100 20.23 -3.57 -2.05
N ARG A 101 19.72 -4.61 -1.41
CA ARG A 101 20.42 -5.89 -1.27
C ARG A 101 20.41 -6.65 -2.59
N GLU A 102 19.28 -6.67 -3.28
CA GLU A 102 19.11 -7.31 -4.59
C GLU A 102 19.94 -6.64 -5.67
N GLU A 103 19.96 -5.31 -5.75
CA GLU A 103 20.84 -4.55 -6.67
C GLU A 103 22.32 -4.91 -6.49
N ARG A 104 22.73 -5.27 -5.29
CA ARG A 104 24.09 -5.76 -5.01
C ARG A 104 24.31 -7.21 -5.45
N HIS A 105 23.26 -7.97 -5.69
CA HIS A 105 23.32 -9.39 -6.04
C HIS A 105 22.78 -9.70 -7.44
N ALA A 106 22.15 -8.78 -8.12
CA ALA A 106 21.48 -9.03 -9.39
C ALA A 106 22.11 -8.31 -10.59
N ALA A 107 22.71 -9.12 -11.41
CA ALA A 107 22.33 -9.12 -12.81
C ALA A 107 21.25 -10.20 -12.95
N LEU A 108 20.07 -9.87 -13.49
CA LEU A 108 18.99 -10.75 -14.00
C LEU A 108 17.69 -10.75 -13.16
N SER A 109 16.68 -10.26 -13.69
CA SER A 109 15.46 -10.75 -14.35
C SER A 109 14.29 -9.76 -14.21
N GLU A 110 13.68 -9.47 -15.33
CA GLU A 110 12.35 -8.84 -15.43
C GLU A 110 11.32 -9.90 -15.06
N GLU A 111 10.57 -9.72 -13.99
CA GLU A 111 9.46 -10.60 -13.63
C GLU A 111 8.14 -9.87 -13.43
N GLU A 112 7.10 -10.54 -13.86
CA GLU A 112 5.75 -10.09 -14.16
C GLU A 112 4.92 -9.69 -12.93
N TRP A 113 4.13 -8.66 -13.14
CA TRP A 113 3.16 -8.05 -12.21
C TRP A 113 1.85 -8.86 -12.15
N ASN A 114 1.85 -10.05 -11.59
CA ASN A 114 0.69 -10.96 -11.68
C ASN A 114 0.08 -11.40 -10.36
N ALA A 115 -0.04 -10.56 -9.33
CA ALA A 115 -0.94 -10.91 -8.22
C ALA A 115 -1.22 -9.79 -7.22
N ILE A 116 -2.30 -9.06 -7.40
CA ILE A 116 -3.02 -8.47 -6.25
C ILE A 116 -3.87 -9.62 -5.68
N PRO A 117 -3.82 -9.91 -4.37
CA PRO A 117 -4.72 -10.89 -3.77
C PRO A 117 -6.14 -10.34 -3.85
N ALA A 118 -6.84 -10.77 -4.87
CA ALA A 118 -8.14 -10.23 -5.22
C ALA A 118 -9.31 -11.00 -4.55
N GLN A 119 -9.01 -11.89 -3.61
CA GLN A 119 -10.01 -12.72 -2.97
C GLN A 119 -10.96 -11.98 -2.02
N GLU A 120 -10.66 -10.73 -1.67
CA GLU A 120 -11.43 -9.98 -0.66
C GLU A 120 -12.20 -8.76 -1.20
N CYS A 121 -12.10 -8.45 -2.50
CA CYS A 121 -12.72 -7.23 -3.06
C CYS A 121 -14.14 -7.42 -3.62
N GLY A 122 -14.72 -8.62 -3.59
CA GLY A 122 -16.07 -8.87 -4.13
C GLY A 122 -16.22 -8.62 -5.63
N LEU A 123 -15.11 -8.41 -6.36
CA LEU A 123 -15.07 -8.21 -7.80
C LEU A 123 -15.13 -9.56 -8.52
N ASP A 124 -15.86 -9.62 -9.64
CA ASP A 124 -15.79 -10.76 -10.52
C ASP A 124 -14.44 -10.85 -11.28
N ALA A 125 -14.25 -11.93 -12.05
CA ALA A 125 -12.98 -12.16 -12.75
C ALA A 125 -12.69 -11.09 -13.81
N ASP A 126 -13.72 -10.62 -14.52
CA ASP A 126 -13.58 -9.64 -15.60
C ASP A 126 -13.31 -8.23 -15.02
N GLU A 127 -14.04 -7.85 -13.97
CA GLU A 127 -13.78 -6.60 -13.24
C GLU A 127 -12.37 -6.56 -12.64
N ARG A 128 -11.90 -7.69 -12.15
CA ARG A 128 -10.55 -7.84 -11.62
C ARG A 128 -9.49 -7.68 -12.70
N ALA A 129 -9.64 -8.36 -13.83
CA ALA A 129 -8.73 -8.25 -14.98
C ALA A 129 -8.68 -6.81 -15.49
N LEU A 130 -9.82 -6.14 -15.57
CA LEU A 130 -9.93 -4.75 -15.99
C LEU A 130 -9.21 -3.80 -15.03
N LEU A 131 -9.39 -3.98 -13.72
CA LEU A 131 -8.71 -3.19 -12.70
C LEU A 131 -7.19 -3.42 -12.73
N GLN A 132 -6.77 -4.67 -12.88
CA GLN A 132 -5.34 -5.01 -13.01
C GLN A 132 -4.73 -4.35 -14.25
N GLY A 133 -5.40 -4.40 -15.40
CA GLY A 133 -4.97 -3.73 -16.62
C GLY A 133 -4.85 -2.21 -16.44
N ALA A 134 -5.86 -1.58 -15.83
CA ALA A 134 -5.82 -0.16 -15.53
C ALA A 134 -4.66 0.22 -14.61
N LEU A 135 -4.38 -0.57 -13.57
CA LEU A 135 -3.24 -0.35 -12.67
C LEU A 135 -1.90 -0.62 -13.35
N ALA A 136 -1.83 -1.59 -14.27
CA ALA A 136 -0.63 -1.90 -15.02
C ALA A 136 -0.24 -0.77 -16.00
N SER A 137 -1.20 0.00 -16.51
CA SER A 137 -0.94 1.16 -17.37
C SER A 137 -0.27 2.35 -16.66
N LEU A 138 -0.23 2.35 -15.32
CA LEU A 138 0.34 3.42 -14.52
C LEU A 138 1.84 3.23 -14.31
N ALA A 139 2.58 4.35 -14.28
CA ALA A 139 3.95 4.33 -13.78
C ALA A 139 3.98 3.93 -12.28
N ASP A 140 5.10 3.34 -11.84
CA ASP A 140 5.23 2.79 -10.49
C ASP A 140 4.85 3.77 -9.37
N GLU A 141 5.30 5.02 -9.45
CA GLU A 141 4.95 6.04 -8.44
C GLU A 141 3.47 6.46 -8.53
N GLU A 142 2.91 6.58 -9.73
CA GLU A 142 1.49 6.87 -9.93
C GLU A 142 0.63 5.77 -9.31
N ARG A 143 0.99 4.53 -9.55
CA ARG A 143 0.34 3.34 -9.00
C ARG A 143 0.40 3.30 -7.47
N ARG A 144 1.57 3.55 -6.87
CA ARG A 144 1.72 3.62 -5.41
C ARG A 144 0.83 4.69 -4.80
N ILE A 145 0.79 5.89 -5.39
CA ILE A 145 -0.04 6.99 -4.89
C ILE A 145 -1.51 6.62 -4.92
N VAL A 146 -1.99 6.01 -6.02
CA VAL A 146 -3.39 5.57 -6.15
C VAL A 146 -3.70 4.49 -5.14
N LEU A 147 -2.86 3.44 -5.02
CA LEU A 147 -3.07 2.35 -4.07
C LEU A 147 -3.08 2.85 -2.63
N LEU A 148 -2.13 3.70 -2.24
CA LEU A 148 -2.08 4.27 -0.89
C LEU A 148 -3.34 5.09 -0.59
N HIS A 149 -3.81 5.90 -1.53
CA HIS A 149 -5.02 6.68 -1.32
C HIS A 149 -6.28 5.80 -1.28
N ALA A 150 -6.44 4.90 -2.26
CA ALA A 150 -7.65 4.09 -2.41
C ALA A 150 -7.79 2.98 -1.36
N VAL A 151 -6.68 2.31 -0.99
CA VAL A 151 -6.72 1.16 -0.07
C VAL A 151 -6.64 1.59 1.40
N THR A 152 -5.89 2.66 1.70
CA THR A 152 -5.62 3.05 3.08
C THR A 152 -6.35 4.32 3.52
N GLY A 153 -6.99 5.04 2.60
CA GLY A 153 -7.62 6.32 2.88
C GLY A 153 -6.62 7.43 3.27
N MET A 154 -5.33 7.25 3.05
CA MET A 154 -4.31 8.26 3.40
C MET A 154 -4.54 9.56 2.63
N LYS A 155 -4.37 10.69 3.33
CA LYS A 155 -4.38 12.01 2.69
C LYS A 155 -3.14 12.19 1.82
N HIS A 156 -3.24 12.92 0.73
CA HIS A 156 -2.12 13.18 -0.18
C HIS A 156 -0.87 13.76 0.52
N ARG A 157 -1.05 14.56 1.60
CA ARG A 157 0.06 15.05 2.41
C ARG A 157 0.78 13.93 3.19
N GLU A 158 0.05 12.92 3.65
CA GLU A 158 0.60 11.77 4.36
C GLU A 158 1.34 10.85 3.37
N ILE A 159 0.78 10.67 2.16
CA ILE A 159 1.42 9.98 1.06
C ILE A 159 2.70 10.71 0.61
N ALA A 160 2.66 12.04 0.54
CA ALA A 160 3.82 12.87 0.22
C ALA A 160 4.96 12.65 1.24
N ALA A 161 4.63 12.65 2.53
CA ALA A 161 5.60 12.36 3.59
C ALA A 161 6.12 10.92 3.52
N LEU A 162 5.24 9.93 3.31
CA LEU A 162 5.60 8.52 3.21
C LEU A 162 6.54 8.25 2.02
N LEU A 163 6.26 8.84 0.85
CA LEU A 163 7.04 8.61 -0.37
C LEU A 163 8.23 9.56 -0.52
N GLU A 164 8.39 10.51 0.41
CA GLU A 164 9.42 11.56 0.37
C GLU A 164 9.33 12.42 -0.90
N LEU A 165 8.10 12.71 -1.33
CA LEU A 165 7.81 13.52 -2.50
C LEU A 165 7.17 14.86 -2.10
N PRO A 166 7.39 15.94 -2.87
CA PRO A 166 6.64 17.19 -2.68
C PRO A 166 5.13 16.97 -2.87
N LEU A 167 4.30 17.57 -2.02
CA LEU A 167 2.83 17.46 -2.14
C LEU A 167 2.30 17.84 -3.54
N PRO A 168 2.76 18.91 -4.20
CA PRO A 168 2.32 19.21 -5.57
C PRO A 168 2.62 18.10 -6.56
N THR A 169 3.74 17.38 -6.38
CA THR A 169 4.11 16.22 -7.21
C THR A 169 3.14 15.08 -7.01
N VAL A 170 2.78 14.77 -5.75
CA VAL A 170 1.80 13.72 -5.43
C VAL A 170 0.45 14.04 -6.06
N LEU A 171 -0.04 15.27 -5.90
CA LEU A 171 -1.31 15.72 -6.49
C LEU A 171 -1.31 15.61 -8.02
N SER A 172 -0.25 16.09 -8.68
CA SER A 172 -0.17 16.04 -10.15
C SER A 172 -0.08 14.60 -10.67
N LYS A 173 0.67 13.72 -9.99
CA LYS A 173 0.75 12.28 -10.32
C LYS A 173 -0.58 11.58 -10.10
N TYR A 174 -1.26 11.86 -9.00
CA TYR A 174 -2.59 11.31 -8.70
C TYR A 174 -3.61 11.66 -9.79
N HIS A 175 -3.74 12.94 -10.13
CA HIS A 175 -4.66 13.37 -11.20
C HIS A 175 -4.33 12.76 -12.56
N ARG A 176 -3.04 12.63 -12.89
CA ARG A 176 -2.60 11.99 -14.13
C ARG A 176 -2.94 10.50 -14.13
N ALA A 177 -2.71 9.81 -13.02
CA ALA A 177 -3.07 8.42 -12.84
C ALA A 177 -4.56 8.18 -13.03
N LEU A 178 -5.42 8.99 -12.39
CA LEU A 178 -6.87 8.88 -12.57
C LEU A 178 -7.31 9.11 -14.03
N LYS A 179 -6.66 10.06 -14.74
CA LYS A 179 -6.96 10.29 -16.16
C LYS A 179 -6.59 9.07 -17.01
N LYS A 180 -5.39 8.48 -16.78
CA LYS A 180 -4.96 7.26 -17.49
C LYS A 180 -5.89 6.08 -17.22
N MET A 181 -6.24 5.84 -15.96
CA MET A 181 -7.17 4.77 -15.59
C MET A 181 -8.54 4.96 -16.24
N ARG A 182 -9.04 6.20 -16.30
CA ARG A 182 -10.30 6.49 -16.98
C ARG A 182 -10.22 6.18 -18.47
N SER A 183 -9.17 6.67 -19.17
CA SER A 183 -8.93 6.39 -20.59
C SER A 183 -8.91 4.90 -20.88
N PHE A 184 -8.19 4.13 -20.05
CA PHE A 184 -8.13 2.68 -20.17
C PHE A 184 -9.49 2.01 -20.00
N LEU A 185 -10.29 2.45 -19.01
CA LEU A 185 -11.63 1.88 -18.74
C LEU A 185 -12.68 2.27 -19.78
N GLU A 186 -12.53 3.43 -20.42
CA GLU A 186 -13.43 3.91 -21.49
C GLU A 186 -13.05 3.37 -22.87
N GLY A 187 -11.91 2.66 -22.97
CA GLY A 187 -11.43 2.08 -24.24
C GLY A 187 -10.87 3.12 -25.19
N ASP A 188 -10.48 4.29 -24.68
CA ASP A 188 -10.02 5.45 -25.46
C ASP A 188 -8.50 5.41 -25.74
N ASP A 189 -7.86 4.24 -25.62
CA ASP A 189 -6.47 4.01 -26.01
C ASP A 189 -6.40 3.77 -27.52
N ALA A 190 -6.41 4.88 -28.28
CA ALA A 190 -6.03 4.92 -29.68
C ALA A 190 -4.78 5.80 -29.86
#